data_c4786533a5925094021de2ce82577364
#
_entry.id   c4786533a5925094021de2ce82577364
#
_cell.length_a   1.000
_cell.length_b   1.000
_cell.length_c   1.000
_cell.angle_alpha   90.00
_cell.angle_beta   90.00
_cell.angle_gamma   90.00
#
_symmetry.space_group_name_H-M   'P 1'
#
loop_
_entity.id
_entity.type
_entity.pdbx_description
1 polymer ?
#
loop_
_entity_poly.entity_id
_entity_poly.type
_entity_poly.pdbx_seq_one_letter_code
_entity_poly.pdbx_strand_id
1 'polypeptide(L)'
;MIIQINPEHPQPRRIDQVNDTLKAGGLVAYPTDTVYGIGCDIFNKQAVERLQQLVREIKGSDDYSPLSFICKDLSNIAEYAYVSDYAYRTLRRMLPGPYTFVLEATKLVPKVMLNKRKTVGIRVPDSSIPLEIVERLGNPVANSSATDRDGELIPDPWTIDDLYGHAVDLIIDGGYVFPEPSTVIDFSGDHPQLLRQGKGAVGDLEYVELI
;
A
#
# COMPACT_ATOMS: atom_id res chain seq x y z
N MET A 1 -16.74 10.06 -4.79
CA MET A 1 -17.43 9.39 -5.94
C MET A 1 -17.08 7.92 -5.96
N ILE A 2 -18.08 7.01 -6.03
CA ILE A 2 -17.85 5.57 -6.08
C ILE A 2 -17.97 5.08 -7.53
N ILE A 3 -17.03 4.22 -7.97
CA ILE A 3 -17.09 3.53 -9.27
C ILE A 3 -16.88 2.03 -9.09
N GLN A 4 -17.66 1.22 -9.80
CA GLN A 4 -17.52 -0.21 -9.75
C GLN A 4 -16.46 -0.71 -10.73
N ILE A 5 -15.53 -1.55 -10.25
CA ILE A 5 -14.51 -2.23 -11.08
C ILE A 5 -14.52 -3.72 -10.74
N ASN A 6 -14.61 -4.57 -11.76
CA ASN A 6 -14.53 -6.00 -11.57
C ASN A 6 -13.10 -6.39 -11.11
N PRO A 7 -12.94 -7.02 -9.93
CA PRO A 7 -11.61 -7.36 -9.40
C PRO A 7 -10.89 -8.46 -10.20
N GLU A 8 -11.61 -9.33 -10.90
CA GLU A 8 -10.98 -10.38 -11.74
C GLU A 8 -10.60 -9.86 -13.12
N HIS A 9 -11.38 -8.91 -13.66
CA HIS A 9 -11.20 -8.33 -14.99
C HIS A 9 -11.40 -6.83 -14.96
N PRO A 10 -10.41 -6.05 -14.44
CA PRO A 10 -10.52 -4.59 -14.35
C PRO A 10 -10.71 -3.96 -15.74
N GLN A 11 -11.74 -3.14 -15.88
CA GLN A 11 -12.06 -2.49 -17.16
C GLN A 11 -11.04 -1.35 -17.44
N PRO A 12 -10.30 -1.38 -18.56
CA PRO A 12 -9.26 -0.39 -18.87
C PRO A 12 -9.70 1.06 -18.73
N ARG A 13 -10.89 1.40 -19.23
CA ARG A 13 -11.43 2.77 -19.13
C ARG A 13 -11.66 3.23 -17.69
N ARG A 14 -12.03 2.29 -16.79
CA ARG A 14 -12.22 2.60 -15.36
C ARG A 14 -10.88 2.82 -14.68
N ILE A 15 -9.88 1.99 -15.00
CA ILE A 15 -8.51 2.17 -14.49
C ILE A 15 -7.92 3.49 -15.00
N ASP A 16 -8.15 3.87 -16.26
CA ASP A 16 -7.71 5.17 -16.80
C ASP A 16 -8.36 6.34 -16.02
N GLN A 17 -9.65 6.26 -15.69
CA GLN A 17 -10.33 7.25 -14.84
C GLN A 17 -9.71 7.37 -13.44
N VAL A 18 -9.34 6.23 -12.84
CA VAL A 18 -8.61 6.20 -11.54
C VAL A 18 -7.26 6.91 -11.67
N ASN A 19 -6.51 6.58 -12.72
CA ASN A 19 -5.20 7.17 -12.96
C ASN A 19 -5.26 8.67 -13.27
N ASP A 20 -6.30 9.15 -13.95
CA ASP A 20 -6.52 10.57 -14.15
C ASP A 20 -6.74 11.29 -12.81
N THR A 21 -7.47 10.65 -11.88
CA THR A 21 -7.65 11.19 -10.52
C THR A 21 -6.31 11.24 -9.76
N LEU A 22 -5.51 10.16 -9.81
CA LEU A 22 -4.19 10.11 -9.17
C LEU A 22 -3.22 11.16 -9.75
N LYS A 23 -3.17 11.30 -11.08
CA LYS A 23 -2.34 12.30 -11.79
C LYS A 23 -2.75 13.72 -11.44
N ALA A 24 -4.03 13.96 -11.20
CA ALA A 24 -4.53 15.25 -10.73
C ALA A 24 -4.23 15.54 -9.25
N GLY A 25 -3.60 14.60 -8.53
CA GLY A 25 -3.27 14.73 -7.11
C GLY A 25 -4.40 14.31 -6.17
N GLY A 26 -5.33 13.51 -6.67
CA GLY A 26 -6.42 12.94 -5.89
C GLY A 26 -5.99 11.77 -5.02
N LEU A 27 -6.79 11.51 -3.96
CA LEU A 27 -6.74 10.31 -3.15
C LEU A 27 -7.76 9.31 -3.67
N VAL A 28 -7.34 8.04 -3.81
CA VAL A 28 -8.19 6.96 -4.30
C VAL A 28 -8.25 5.84 -3.27
N ALA A 29 -9.45 5.34 -2.95
CA ALA A 29 -9.64 4.11 -2.19
C ALA A 29 -9.84 2.92 -3.14
N TYR A 30 -9.19 1.80 -2.84
CA TYR A 30 -9.23 0.60 -3.69
C TYR A 30 -9.07 -0.69 -2.87
N PRO A 31 -9.69 -1.80 -3.34
CA PRO A 31 -9.54 -3.11 -2.71
C PRO A 31 -8.14 -3.69 -2.99
N THR A 32 -7.63 -4.47 -2.02
CA THR A 32 -6.42 -5.28 -2.19
C THR A 32 -6.70 -6.73 -1.79
N ASP A 33 -5.69 -7.57 -1.83
CA ASP A 33 -5.72 -8.96 -1.35
C ASP A 33 -5.85 -9.10 0.17
N THR A 34 -5.77 -7.98 0.91
CA THR A 34 -5.82 -7.96 2.38
C THR A 34 -6.93 -7.08 2.92
N VAL A 35 -6.90 -5.79 2.60
CA VAL A 35 -7.84 -4.75 3.08
C VAL A 35 -8.02 -3.70 2.00
N TYR A 36 -9.04 -2.86 2.13
CA TYR A 36 -9.07 -1.63 1.35
C TYR A 36 -7.89 -0.73 1.70
N GLY A 37 -7.28 -0.13 0.68
CA GLY A 37 -6.25 0.89 0.81
C GLY A 37 -6.75 2.25 0.37
N ILE A 38 -6.19 3.31 0.95
CA ILE A 38 -6.32 4.68 0.45
C ILE A 38 -4.93 5.11 -0.02
N GLY A 39 -4.83 5.61 -1.25
CA GLY A 39 -3.53 5.93 -1.83
C GLY A 39 -3.54 7.10 -2.80
N CYS A 40 -2.33 7.49 -3.20
CA CYS A 40 -2.06 8.57 -4.15
C CYS A 40 -0.77 8.30 -4.94
N ASP A 41 -0.52 9.06 -6.01
CA ASP A 41 0.75 9.02 -6.74
C ASP A 41 1.90 9.43 -5.79
N ILE A 42 2.91 8.54 -5.64
CA ILE A 42 4.06 8.75 -4.75
C ILE A 42 4.86 10.03 -5.10
N PHE A 43 4.84 10.45 -6.37
CA PHE A 43 5.56 11.64 -6.84
C PHE A 43 4.77 12.93 -6.71
N ASN A 44 3.47 12.86 -6.40
CA ASN A 44 2.70 14.06 -6.10
C ASN A 44 2.82 14.41 -4.60
N LYS A 45 3.75 15.31 -4.29
CA LYS A 45 4.04 15.72 -2.91
C LYS A 45 2.79 16.18 -2.14
N GLN A 46 1.93 16.99 -2.78
CA GLN A 46 0.71 17.51 -2.13
C GLN A 46 -0.28 16.39 -1.83
N ALA A 47 -0.43 15.42 -2.73
CA ALA A 47 -1.29 14.26 -2.52
C ALA A 47 -0.76 13.38 -1.38
N VAL A 48 0.56 13.15 -1.30
CA VAL A 48 1.17 12.41 -0.18
C VAL A 48 0.95 13.13 1.15
N GLU A 49 1.11 14.47 1.20
CA GLU A 49 0.85 15.28 2.40
C GLU A 49 -0.64 15.21 2.80
N ARG A 50 -1.58 15.25 1.85
CA ARG A 50 -3.02 15.04 2.09
C ARG A 50 -3.29 13.65 2.68
N LEU A 51 -2.69 12.61 2.11
CA LEU A 51 -2.84 11.23 2.61
C LEU A 51 -2.30 11.11 4.04
N GLN A 52 -1.12 11.68 4.33
CA GLN A 52 -0.55 11.69 5.67
C GLN A 52 -1.44 12.44 6.67
N GLN A 53 -2.05 13.56 6.25
CA GLN A 53 -2.99 14.31 7.08
C GLN A 53 -4.22 13.48 7.39
N LEU A 54 -4.84 12.85 6.38
CA LEU A 54 -5.99 11.96 6.57
C LEU A 54 -5.66 10.81 7.55
N VAL A 55 -4.51 10.18 7.40
CA VAL A 55 -4.07 9.09 8.30
C VAL A 55 -3.89 9.57 9.74
N ARG A 56 -3.37 10.79 9.97
CA ARG A 56 -3.28 11.39 11.31
C ARG A 56 -4.65 11.68 11.91
N GLU A 57 -5.57 12.21 11.11
CA GLU A 57 -6.95 12.48 11.54
C GLU A 57 -7.69 11.21 11.94
N ILE A 58 -7.50 10.13 11.17
CA ILE A 58 -8.06 8.81 11.48
C ILE A 58 -7.51 8.28 12.81
N LYS A 59 -6.19 8.30 12.99
CA LYS A 59 -5.54 7.71 14.17
C LYS A 59 -5.60 8.58 15.44
N GLY A 60 -6.05 9.82 15.32
CA GLY A 60 -6.12 10.75 16.44
C GLY A 60 -4.77 11.02 17.11
N SER A 61 -3.67 10.82 16.42
CA SER A 61 -2.31 10.99 16.96
C SER A 61 -1.43 11.77 15.98
N ASP A 62 -0.54 12.60 16.52
CA ASP A 62 0.52 13.28 15.76
C ASP A 62 1.67 12.31 15.39
N ASP A 63 1.61 11.06 15.86
CA ASP A 63 2.63 10.08 15.57
C ASP A 63 2.69 9.75 14.06
N TYR A 64 3.91 9.82 13.55
CA TYR A 64 4.20 9.49 12.16
C TYR A 64 3.86 8.02 11.90
N SER A 65 2.77 7.80 11.17
CA SER A 65 2.48 6.47 10.62
C SER A 65 3.16 6.35 9.26
N PRO A 66 4.17 5.49 9.14
CA PRO A 66 4.86 5.32 7.87
C PRO A 66 3.87 4.79 6.83
N LEU A 67 3.79 5.50 5.69
CA LEU A 67 3.07 5.00 4.52
C LEU A 67 3.90 3.88 3.89
N SER A 68 3.22 2.87 3.36
CA SER A 68 3.79 1.95 2.38
C SER A 68 3.52 2.47 0.97
N PHE A 69 4.09 1.81 -0.03
CA PHE A 69 3.66 2.01 -1.40
C PHE A 69 3.57 0.68 -2.17
N ILE A 70 2.71 0.68 -3.17
CA ILE A 70 2.47 -0.46 -4.05
C ILE A 70 3.37 -0.33 -5.28
N CYS A 71 4.15 -1.38 -5.54
CA CYS A 71 4.87 -1.62 -6.77
C CYS A 71 4.16 -2.68 -7.62
N LYS A 72 4.46 -2.71 -8.92
CA LYS A 72 3.88 -3.70 -9.82
C LYS A 72 4.55 -5.08 -9.71
N ASP A 73 5.86 -5.10 -9.45
CA ASP A 73 6.68 -6.31 -9.42
C ASP A 73 8.00 -6.10 -8.65
N LEU A 74 8.81 -7.15 -8.59
CA LEU A 74 10.14 -7.14 -7.97
C LEU A 74 11.14 -6.19 -8.65
N SER A 75 11.06 -6.06 -9.98
CA SER A 75 11.96 -5.14 -10.72
C SER A 75 11.67 -3.71 -10.32
N ASN A 76 10.39 -3.38 -10.19
CA ASN A 76 9.96 -2.07 -9.74
C ASN A 76 10.34 -1.81 -8.27
N ILE A 77 10.31 -2.82 -7.39
CA ILE A 77 10.83 -2.70 -6.01
C ILE A 77 12.30 -2.30 -6.02
N ALA A 78 13.14 -2.94 -6.85
CA ALA A 78 14.58 -2.70 -6.90
C ALA A 78 14.97 -1.29 -7.37
N GLU A 79 14.06 -0.56 -8.00
CA GLU A 79 14.26 0.87 -8.32
C GLU A 79 14.19 1.74 -7.05
N TYR A 80 13.29 1.41 -6.12
CA TYR A 80 12.95 2.23 -4.95
C TYR A 80 13.58 1.75 -3.64
N ALA A 81 14.08 0.51 -3.60
CA ALA A 81 14.69 -0.05 -2.39
C ALA A 81 15.96 -0.84 -2.68
N TYR A 82 16.88 -0.83 -1.73
CA TYR A 82 18.02 -1.74 -1.76
C TYR A 82 17.58 -3.13 -1.33
N VAL A 83 17.75 -4.10 -2.21
CA VAL A 83 17.33 -5.49 -2.01
C VAL A 83 18.57 -6.38 -1.97
N SER A 84 18.89 -6.93 -0.80
CA SER A 84 19.98 -7.90 -0.67
C SER A 84 19.61 -9.23 -1.36
N ASP A 85 20.62 -10.06 -1.66
CA ASP A 85 20.39 -11.38 -2.27
C ASP A 85 19.47 -12.27 -1.44
N TYR A 86 19.55 -12.16 -0.12
CA TYR A 86 18.68 -12.90 0.80
C TYR A 86 17.24 -12.36 0.72
N ALA A 87 17.06 -11.04 0.82
CA ALA A 87 15.76 -10.40 0.66
C ALA A 87 15.14 -10.75 -0.71
N TYR A 88 15.92 -10.66 -1.79
CA TYR A 88 15.43 -10.99 -3.14
C TYR A 88 14.86 -12.40 -3.23
N ARG A 89 15.58 -13.41 -2.72
CA ARG A 89 15.11 -14.80 -2.72
C ARG A 89 13.79 -14.96 -1.97
N THR A 90 13.65 -14.25 -0.84
CA THR A 90 12.44 -14.28 -0.03
C THR A 90 11.28 -13.59 -0.75
N LEU A 91 11.49 -12.35 -1.19
CA LEU A 91 10.47 -11.58 -1.90
C LEU A 91 9.95 -12.32 -3.14
N ARG A 92 10.86 -12.95 -3.91
CA ARG A 92 10.48 -13.72 -5.12
C ARG A 92 9.54 -14.89 -4.83
N ARG A 93 9.60 -15.49 -3.63
CA ARG A 93 8.72 -16.60 -3.23
C ARG A 93 7.38 -16.13 -2.69
N MET A 94 7.36 -14.91 -2.12
CA MET A 94 6.22 -14.39 -1.37
C MET A 94 5.38 -13.37 -2.14
N LEU A 95 5.90 -12.82 -3.24
CA LEU A 95 5.23 -11.80 -4.06
C LEU A 95 4.84 -12.34 -5.45
N PRO A 96 3.67 -11.92 -5.95
CA PRO A 96 2.67 -11.07 -5.30
C PRO A 96 1.98 -11.79 -4.13
N GLY A 97 1.55 -11.02 -3.10
CA GLY A 97 0.91 -11.62 -1.93
C GLY A 97 0.71 -10.66 -0.76
N PRO A 98 0.15 -11.19 0.35
CA PRO A 98 -0.33 -10.41 1.48
C PRO A 98 0.81 -9.96 2.43
N TYR A 99 1.88 -9.42 1.86
CA TYR A 99 3.07 -9.01 2.61
C TYR A 99 3.39 -7.54 2.40
N THR A 100 4.00 -6.93 3.43
CA THR A 100 4.65 -5.63 3.38
C THR A 100 6.10 -5.82 3.82
N PHE A 101 7.04 -5.50 2.93
CA PHE A 101 8.46 -5.58 3.23
C PHE A 101 9.01 -4.20 3.52
N VAL A 102 9.63 -4.03 4.69
CA VAL A 102 10.34 -2.82 5.05
C VAL A 102 11.78 -2.96 4.59
N LEU A 103 12.22 -2.03 3.73
CA LEU A 103 13.51 -2.04 3.06
C LEU A 103 14.17 -0.66 3.16
N GLU A 104 15.49 -0.60 3.01
CA GLU A 104 16.21 0.65 2.89
C GLU A 104 15.87 1.33 1.54
N ALA A 105 15.48 2.60 1.61
CA ALA A 105 15.04 3.36 0.44
C ALA A 105 16.21 3.81 -0.45
N THR A 106 16.03 3.77 -1.77
CA THR A 106 16.92 4.45 -2.71
C THR A 106 16.65 5.96 -2.73
N LYS A 107 17.49 6.70 -3.46
CA LYS A 107 17.32 8.16 -3.66
C LYS A 107 16.09 8.51 -4.52
N LEU A 108 15.50 7.55 -5.21
CA LEU A 108 14.29 7.76 -6.03
C LEU A 108 13.04 7.94 -5.18
N VAL A 109 13.04 7.43 -3.94
CA VAL A 109 11.89 7.61 -3.03
C VAL A 109 11.80 9.07 -2.61
N PRO A 110 10.65 9.73 -2.81
CA PRO A 110 10.45 11.11 -2.39
C PRO A 110 10.66 11.29 -0.87
N LYS A 111 11.35 12.39 -0.50
CA LYS A 111 11.68 12.65 0.92
C LYS A 111 10.46 12.68 1.83
N VAL A 112 9.30 13.08 1.32
CA VAL A 112 8.03 13.13 2.09
C VAL A 112 7.56 11.72 2.50
N MET A 113 8.01 10.67 1.83
CA MET A 113 7.70 9.26 2.16
C MET A 113 8.67 8.66 3.18
N LEU A 114 9.82 9.30 3.42
CA LEU A 114 10.88 8.71 4.24
C LEU A 114 10.65 8.96 5.72
N ASN A 115 10.87 7.93 6.53
CA ASN A 115 11.02 8.03 7.98
C ASN A 115 12.45 8.41 8.38
N LYS A 116 12.71 8.55 9.69
CA LYS A 116 14.05 8.86 10.22
C LYS A 116 15.11 7.80 9.90
N ARG A 117 14.69 6.54 9.74
CA ARG A 117 15.56 5.39 9.41
C ARG A 117 15.81 5.27 7.90
N LYS A 118 15.18 6.12 7.07
CA LYS A 118 15.21 6.06 5.61
C LYS A 118 14.76 4.71 5.05
N THR A 119 13.81 4.08 5.72
CA THR A 119 13.18 2.84 5.27
C THR A 119 11.79 3.12 4.72
N VAL A 120 11.32 2.22 3.86
CA VAL A 120 9.99 2.27 3.25
C VAL A 120 9.34 0.90 3.30
N GLY A 121 8.03 0.88 3.52
CA GLY A 121 7.22 -0.31 3.37
C GLY A 121 6.78 -0.49 1.91
N ILE A 122 7.02 -1.65 1.32
CA ILE A 122 6.69 -1.93 -0.09
C ILE A 122 5.80 -3.16 -0.17
N ARG A 123 4.82 -3.12 -1.08
CA ARG A 123 3.91 -4.21 -1.37
C ARG A 123 3.84 -4.48 -2.87
N VAL A 124 3.61 -5.75 -3.21
CA VAL A 124 3.06 -6.18 -4.50
C VAL A 124 1.87 -7.08 -4.16
N PRO A 125 0.65 -6.51 -4.06
CA PRO A 125 -0.53 -7.27 -3.67
C PRO A 125 -0.92 -8.30 -4.73
N ASP A 126 -1.46 -9.45 -4.30
CA ASP A 126 -2.11 -10.41 -5.22
C ASP A 126 -3.55 -9.94 -5.52
N SER A 127 -3.65 -8.84 -6.21
CA SER A 127 -4.91 -8.19 -6.58
C SER A 127 -4.76 -7.39 -7.86
N SER A 128 -5.60 -7.66 -8.85
CA SER A 128 -5.48 -7.10 -10.19
C SER A 128 -5.72 -5.58 -10.24
N ILE A 129 -6.67 -5.05 -9.45
CA ILE A 129 -7.01 -3.61 -9.47
C ILE A 129 -5.79 -2.75 -9.13
N PRO A 130 -5.13 -2.89 -7.96
CA PRO A 130 -3.97 -2.07 -7.64
C PRO A 130 -2.78 -2.31 -8.59
N LEU A 131 -2.58 -3.52 -9.10
CA LEU A 131 -1.51 -3.80 -10.07
C LEU A 131 -1.75 -3.10 -11.41
N GLU A 132 -2.97 -3.12 -11.93
CA GLU A 132 -3.36 -2.39 -13.14
C GLU A 132 -3.26 -0.87 -12.96
N ILE A 133 -3.60 -0.35 -11.77
CA ILE A 133 -3.42 1.07 -11.45
C ILE A 133 -1.95 1.45 -11.56
N VAL A 134 -1.06 0.73 -10.86
CA VAL A 134 0.38 1.03 -10.84
C VAL A 134 1.01 0.86 -12.23
N GLU A 135 0.64 -0.21 -12.96
CA GLU A 135 1.14 -0.46 -14.32
C GLU A 135 0.80 0.70 -15.27
N ARG A 136 -0.45 1.17 -15.26
CA ARG A 136 -0.91 2.25 -16.16
C ARG A 136 -0.53 3.64 -15.68
N LEU A 137 -0.39 3.84 -14.36
CA LEU A 137 0.13 5.10 -13.80
C LEU A 137 1.60 5.30 -14.17
N GLY A 138 2.36 4.19 -14.22
CA GLY A 138 3.81 4.19 -14.43
C GLY A 138 4.61 4.55 -13.18
N ASN A 139 3.96 4.80 -12.05
CA ASN A 139 4.55 5.16 -10.76
C ASN A 139 3.98 4.27 -9.65
N PRO A 140 4.74 4.01 -8.56
CA PRO A 140 4.18 3.43 -7.37
C PRO A 140 3.08 4.31 -6.74
N VAL A 141 2.15 3.67 -6.05
CA VAL A 141 1.07 4.34 -5.32
C VAL A 141 1.35 4.31 -3.83
N ALA A 142 1.54 5.49 -3.21
CA ALA A 142 1.60 5.61 -1.75
C ALA A 142 0.29 5.10 -1.15
N ASN A 143 0.37 4.33 -0.06
CA ASN A 143 -0.75 3.58 0.46
C ASN A 143 -0.80 3.55 1.99
N SER A 144 -2.00 3.67 2.53
CA SER A 144 -2.37 3.33 3.90
C SER A 144 -3.58 2.41 3.91
N SER A 145 -3.66 1.48 4.87
CA SER A 145 -4.89 0.70 5.08
C SER A 145 -6.05 1.62 5.46
N ALA A 146 -7.23 1.36 4.89
CA ALA A 146 -8.46 2.03 5.30
C ALA A 146 -8.90 1.49 6.66
N THR A 147 -8.89 2.34 7.68
CA THR A 147 -9.35 2.03 9.03
C THR A 147 -10.32 3.11 9.50
N ASP A 148 -11.18 2.78 10.44
CA ASP A 148 -11.95 3.77 11.17
C ASP A 148 -11.11 4.43 12.30
N ARG A 149 -11.74 5.27 13.12
CA ARG A 149 -11.08 6.00 14.21
C ARG A 149 -10.69 5.10 15.39
N ASP A 150 -11.30 3.93 15.50
CA ASP A 150 -11.00 2.93 16.53
C ASP A 150 -9.89 1.98 16.07
N GLY A 151 -9.42 2.14 14.81
CA GLY A 151 -8.36 1.34 14.19
C GLY A 151 -8.87 0.07 13.54
N GLU A 152 -10.20 -0.14 13.47
CA GLU A 152 -10.81 -1.29 12.82
C GLU A 152 -10.72 -1.15 11.29
N LEU A 153 -10.42 -2.27 10.62
CA LEU A 153 -10.25 -2.31 9.17
C LEU A 153 -11.59 -2.20 8.46
N ILE A 154 -11.68 -1.33 7.46
CA ILE A 154 -12.91 -1.11 6.70
C ILE A 154 -12.97 -2.09 5.52
N PRO A 155 -14.00 -2.98 5.46
CA PRO A 155 -14.07 -4.05 4.48
C PRO A 155 -14.77 -3.69 3.15
N ASP A 156 -15.40 -2.52 3.05
CA ASP A 156 -16.27 -2.17 1.94
C ASP A 156 -16.18 -0.69 1.55
N PRO A 157 -16.51 -0.33 0.29
CA PRO A 157 -16.37 1.02 -0.21
C PRO A 157 -17.39 2.01 0.35
N TRP A 158 -18.57 1.54 0.78
CA TRP A 158 -19.64 2.41 1.26
C TRP A 158 -19.30 2.98 2.63
N THR A 159 -18.76 2.15 3.52
CA THR A 159 -18.24 2.61 4.83
C THR A 159 -17.09 3.61 4.64
N ILE A 160 -16.22 3.42 3.63
CA ILE A 160 -15.17 4.40 3.31
C ILE A 160 -15.81 5.73 2.84
N ASP A 161 -16.85 5.68 2.01
CA ASP A 161 -17.53 6.90 1.52
C ASP A 161 -18.21 7.64 2.67
N ASP A 162 -18.90 6.93 3.55
CA ASP A 162 -19.56 7.51 4.71
C ASP A 162 -18.57 8.22 5.67
N LEU A 163 -17.42 7.63 5.91
CA LEU A 163 -16.42 8.17 6.84
C LEU A 163 -15.49 9.19 6.17
N TYR A 164 -15.05 8.95 4.95
CA TYR A 164 -13.95 9.67 4.30
C TYR A 164 -14.26 10.18 2.89
N GLY A 165 -15.51 10.09 2.42
CA GLY A 165 -15.92 10.58 1.09
C GLY A 165 -15.70 12.07 0.87
N HIS A 166 -15.54 12.84 1.95
CA HIS A 166 -15.17 14.26 1.90
C HIS A 166 -13.68 14.51 1.62
N ALA A 167 -12.80 13.51 1.90
CA ALA A 167 -11.35 13.61 1.77
C ALA A 167 -10.80 12.74 0.61
N VAL A 168 -11.50 11.64 0.26
CA VAL A 168 -11.15 10.70 -0.81
C VAL A 168 -11.88 11.08 -2.09
N ASP A 169 -11.15 11.35 -3.17
CA ASP A 169 -11.70 11.88 -4.40
C ASP A 169 -12.44 10.82 -5.22
N LEU A 170 -11.95 9.57 -5.20
CA LEU A 170 -12.55 8.45 -5.90
C LEU A 170 -12.43 7.16 -5.07
N ILE A 171 -13.50 6.37 -5.02
CA ILE A 171 -13.56 5.10 -4.32
C ILE A 171 -13.92 4.00 -5.31
N ILE A 172 -13.15 2.94 -5.33
CA ILE A 172 -13.39 1.78 -6.19
C ILE A 172 -14.23 0.77 -5.41
N ASP A 173 -15.42 0.46 -5.93
CA ASP A 173 -16.19 -0.70 -5.48
C ASP A 173 -15.71 -1.94 -6.23
N GLY A 174 -14.88 -2.75 -5.57
CA GLY A 174 -14.46 -4.08 -6.01
C GLY A 174 -15.07 -5.20 -5.15
N GLY A 175 -16.14 -4.87 -4.40
CA GLY A 175 -16.82 -5.81 -3.50
C GLY A 175 -16.24 -5.81 -2.08
N TYR A 176 -16.76 -6.73 -1.28
CA TYR A 176 -16.33 -6.91 0.11
C TYR A 176 -14.95 -7.58 0.17
N VAL A 177 -14.05 -7.01 0.97
CA VAL A 177 -12.73 -7.59 1.26
C VAL A 177 -12.70 -8.05 2.72
N PHE A 178 -12.43 -9.33 2.95
CA PHE A 178 -12.31 -9.84 4.33
C PHE A 178 -11.13 -9.14 5.03
N PRO A 179 -11.37 -8.44 6.16
CA PRO A 179 -10.40 -7.53 6.73
C PRO A 179 -9.32 -8.27 7.54
N GLU A 180 -8.25 -8.66 6.86
CA GLU A 180 -7.07 -9.24 7.47
C GLU A 180 -5.81 -8.49 6.99
N PRO A 181 -5.02 -7.87 7.88
CA PRO A 181 -3.91 -7.01 7.47
C PRO A 181 -2.76 -7.83 6.85
N SER A 182 -1.89 -7.16 6.09
CA SER A 182 -0.66 -7.78 5.58
C SER A 182 0.29 -8.16 6.71
N THR A 183 1.03 -9.24 6.51
CA THR A 183 2.22 -9.56 7.32
C THR A 183 3.33 -8.56 7.00
N VAL A 184 3.97 -7.98 8.04
CA VAL A 184 5.03 -6.97 7.88
C VAL A 184 6.36 -7.52 8.34
N ILE A 185 7.35 -7.51 7.44
CA ILE A 185 8.69 -8.04 7.67
C ILE A 185 9.73 -6.97 7.36
N ASP A 186 10.60 -6.66 8.33
CA ASP A 186 11.70 -5.70 8.18
C ASP A 186 12.97 -6.40 7.70
N PHE A 187 13.46 -6.01 6.52
CA PHE A 187 14.71 -6.46 5.92
C PHE A 187 15.78 -5.36 5.88
N SER A 188 15.58 -4.26 6.62
CA SER A 188 16.54 -3.15 6.65
C SER A 188 17.74 -3.39 7.58
N GLY A 189 17.69 -4.43 8.41
CA GLY A 189 18.79 -4.87 9.28
C GLY A 189 19.54 -6.09 8.72
N ASP A 190 20.48 -6.61 9.51
CA ASP A 190 21.29 -7.78 9.15
C ASP A 190 20.45 -9.08 9.08
N HIS A 191 19.37 -9.15 9.85
CA HIS A 191 18.44 -10.28 9.89
C HIS A 191 16.99 -9.77 9.73
N PRO A 192 16.12 -10.55 9.06
CA PRO A 192 14.72 -10.20 8.92
C PRO A 192 14.00 -10.24 10.27
N GLN A 193 13.16 -9.25 10.52
CA GLN A 193 12.35 -9.13 11.73
C GLN A 193 10.87 -9.11 11.41
N LEU A 194 10.07 -9.95 12.08
CA LEU A 194 8.63 -9.91 11.96
C LEU A 194 8.06 -8.76 12.82
N LEU A 195 7.61 -7.69 12.16
CA LEU A 195 7.01 -6.55 12.85
C LEU A 195 5.52 -6.75 13.13
N ARG A 196 4.83 -7.51 12.30
CA ARG A 196 3.40 -7.85 12.46
C ARG A 196 3.08 -9.13 11.72
N GLN A 197 2.46 -10.08 12.42
CA GLN A 197 1.81 -11.21 11.79
C GLN A 197 0.43 -10.76 11.26
N GLY A 198 0.16 -11.07 10.01
CA GLY A 198 -1.12 -10.87 9.35
C GLY A 198 -1.47 -12.07 8.48
N LYS A 199 -2.15 -11.86 7.35
CA LYS A 199 -2.63 -12.89 6.43
C LYS A 199 -1.53 -13.75 5.82
N GLY A 200 -0.33 -13.18 5.60
CA GLY A 200 0.80 -13.89 5.01
C GLY A 200 1.45 -14.86 6.01
N ALA A 201 1.60 -16.13 5.66
CA ALA A 201 2.32 -17.10 6.48
C ALA A 201 3.83 -16.82 6.51
N VAL A 202 4.47 -16.99 7.67
CA VAL A 202 5.94 -16.78 7.86
C VAL A 202 6.74 -18.07 8.03
N GLY A 203 6.10 -19.24 7.98
CA GLY A 203 6.70 -20.53 8.28
C GLY A 203 7.90 -20.95 7.41
N ASP A 204 8.13 -20.28 6.28
CA ASP A 204 9.23 -20.56 5.35
C ASP A 204 10.41 -19.56 5.47
N LEU A 205 10.36 -18.65 6.45
CA LEU A 205 11.45 -17.71 6.70
C LEU A 205 12.47 -18.32 7.67
N GLU A 206 13.62 -18.73 7.13
CA GLU A 206 14.76 -19.05 7.96
C GLU A 206 15.20 -17.79 8.73
N TYR A 207 15.22 -17.84 10.07
CA TYR A 207 15.71 -16.79 10.97
C TYR A 207 14.84 -15.51 11.05
N VAL A 208 13.54 -15.62 11.27
CA VAL A 208 12.71 -14.47 11.67
C VAL A 208 12.77 -14.33 13.19
N GLU A 209 13.35 -13.24 13.68
CA GLU A 209 13.21 -12.86 15.08
C GLU A 209 11.82 -12.22 15.29
N LEU A 210 11.08 -12.74 16.28
CA LEU A 210 9.85 -12.13 16.79
C LEU A 210 10.24 -11.00 17.74
N ILE A 211 9.78 -9.78 17.47
CA ILE A 211 9.94 -8.65 18.39
C ILE A 211 8.69 -8.53 19.27
#